data_38be17f5ad64ec5ce84698ccc5da3b9c
#
_entry.id   38be17f5ad64ec5ce84698ccc5da3b9c
#
_cell.length_a   1.000
_cell.length_b   1.000
_cell.length_c   1.000
_cell.angle_alpha   90.00
_cell.angle_beta   90.00
_cell.angle_gamma   90.00
#
_symmetry.space_group_name_H-M   'P 1'
#
loop_
_entity.id
_entity.type
_entity.pdbx_description
1 polymer ?
#
loop_
_entity_poly.entity_id
_entity_poly.type
_entity_poly.pdbx_seq_one_letter_code
_entity_poly.pdbx_strand_id
1 'polypeptide(L)'
;SPITGPSLAPVISGGIVTGVDIISTGSGFATTPTITFEEPLSGVTATATISLTAMKSLNDFVTITTAGTGYTDGTYSLIVSGGGGIGAAGTVVITDGKVKRVNISDGGWGYTSTPALSFIGAGSPTVAAVLTGDIGYRINTVTVTDGGTGYITDSNTSLVGYATAHYLP
;
A
#
# COMPACT_ATOMS: atom_id res chain seq x y z
N SER A 1 -7.50 -5.97 -8.43
CA SER A 1 -6.40 -5.03 -8.21
C SER A 1 -5.47 -5.59 -7.15
N PRO A 2 -4.15 -5.63 -7.34
CA PRO A 2 -3.25 -6.11 -6.32
C PRO A 2 -3.26 -5.14 -5.13
N ILE A 3 -3.50 -5.68 -3.93
CA ILE A 3 -3.40 -4.95 -2.67
C ILE A 3 -1.95 -5.04 -2.20
N THR A 4 -1.34 -3.90 -1.84
CA THR A 4 -0.12 -3.90 -1.04
C THR A 4 -0.53 -4.05 0.42
N GLY A 5 -0.16 -5.16 1.05
CA GLY A 5 -0.50 -5.42 2.45
C GLY A 5 0.09 -4.37 3.39
N PRO A 6 -0.59 -4.06 4.50
CA PRO A 6 -0.03 -3.19 5.53
C PRO A 6 1.04 -3.94 6.32
N SER A 7 1.94 -3.20 6.95
CA SER A 7 2.83 -3.71 7.99
C SER A 7 2.44 -3.06 9.31
N LEU A 8 2.06 -3.88 10.28
CA LEU A 8 1.56 -3.45 11.59
C LEU A 8 2.36 -4.16 12.68
N ALA A 9 2.62 -3.48 13.79
CA ALA A 9 3.29 -4.07 14.95
C ALA A 9 2.50 -3.76 16.23
N PRO A 10 2.15 -4.76 17.06
CA PRO A 10 1.49 -4.52 18.32
C PRO A 10 2.46 -3.88 19.33
N VAL A 11 1.96 -2.92 20.09
CA VAL A 11 2.65 -2.35 21.25
C VAL A 11 2.12 -3.04 22.49
N ILE A 12 2.99 -3.74 23.24
CA ILE A 12 2.61 -4.50 24.43
C ILE A 12 3.24 -3.85 25.66
N SER A 13 2.46 -3.67 26.70
CA SER A 13 2.92 -3.21 28.01
C SER A 13 2.18 -3.95 29.12
N GLY A 14 2.93 -4.51 30.09
CA GLY A 14 2.32 -5.23 31.21
C GLY A 14 1.48 -6.46 30.82
N GLY A 15 1.79 -7.11 29.71
CA GLY A 15 1.05 -8.27 29.21
C GLY A 15 -0.25 -7.94 28.48
N ILE A 16 -0.44 -6.69 28.10
CA ILE A 16 -1.64 -6.16 27.44
C ILE A 16 -1.22 -5.44 26.15
N VAL A 17 -1.96 -5.62 25.06
CA VAL A 17 -1.78 -4.82 23.84
C VAL A 17 -2.35 -3.42 24.08
N THR A 18 -1.49 -2.41 24.11
CA THR A 18 -1.87 -1.01 24.38
C THR A 18 -2.02 -0.17 23.11
N GLY A 19 -1.52 -0.66 21.99
CA GLY A 19 -1.60 0.04 20.71
C GLY A 19 -1.12 -0.84 19.56
N VAL A 20 -1.18 -0.28 18.35
CA VAL A 20 -0.64 -0.89 17.13
C VAL A 20 0.09 0.19 16.35
N ASP A 21 1.38 0.00 16.11
CA ASP A 21 2.16 0.86 15.24
C ASP A 21 1.90 0.52 13.77
N ILE A 22 1.60 1.52 12.97
CA ILE A 22 1.45 1.39 11.52
C ILE A 22 2.81 1.68 10.87
N ILE A 23 3.55 0.63 10.52
CA ILE A 23 4.86 0.74 9.83
C ILE A 23 4.62 1.06 8.35
N SER A 24 3.60 0.44 7.75
CA SER A 24 3.13 0.73 6.40
C SER A 24 1.61 0.64 6.34
N THR A 25 0.98 1.63 5.74
CA THR A 25 -0.48 1.73 5.63
C THR A 25 -1.07 0.74 4.62
N GLY A 26 -0.24 0.13 3.77
CA GLY A 26 -0.72 -0.60 2.61
C GLY A 26 -1.47 0.30 1.61
N SER A 27 -1.96 -0.28 0.55
CA SER A 27 -2.77 0.43 -0.45
C SER A 27 -3.71 -0.51 -1.20
N GLY A 28 -4.72 0.06 -1.85
CA GLY A 28 -5.64 -0.69 -2.70
C GLY A 28 -6.84 -1.29 -1.98
N PHE A 29 -7.07 -0.94 -0.72
CA PHE A 29 -8.24 -1.45 0.00
C PHE A 29 -9.53 -0.91 -0.61
N ALA A 30 -10.47 -1.80 -0.91
CA ALA A 30 -11.84 -1.45 -1.31
C ALA A 30 -12.77 -1.37 -0.09
N THR A 31 -12.50 -2.23 0.91
CA THR A 31 -13.25 -2.33 2.17
C THR A 31 -12.28 -2.40 3.34
N THR A 32 -12.76 -2.10 4.54
CA THR A 32 -11.96 -2.16 5.76
C THR A 32 -11.49 -3.60 6.01
N PRO A 33 -10.17 -3.86 6.08
CA PRO A 33 -9.65 -5.16 6.43
C PRO A 33 -9.87 -5.46 7.92
N THR A 34 -9.85 -6.73 8.28
CA THR A 34 -9.83 -7.16 9.67
C THR A 34 -8.39 -7.30 10.16
N ILE A 35 -8.18 -7.03 11.44
CA ILE A 35 -6.93 -7.29 12.15
C ILE A 35 -7.16 -8.40 13.16
N THR A 36 -6.25 -9.37 13.20
CA THR A 36 -6.25 -10.44 14.19
C THR A 36 -4.91 -10.47 14.93
N PHE A 37 -4.96 -10.69 16.22
CA PHE A 37 -3.77 -10.92 17.04
C PHE A 37 -3.59 -12.42 17.24
N GLU A 38 -2.35 -12.84 17.39
CA GLU A 38 -2.07 -14.21 17.83
C GLU A 38 -2.60 -14.42 19.26
N GLU A 39 -3.08 -15.63 19.53
CA GLU A 39 -3.54 -15.99 20.88
C GLU A 39 -2.34 -15.99 21.84
N PRO A 40 -2.46 -15.36 23.02
CA PRO A 40 -1.43 -15.45 24.04
C PRO A 40 -1.35 -16.90 24.58
N LEU A 41 -0.18 -17.28 25.09
CA LEU A 41 0.00 -18.63 25.70
C LEU A 41 -0.99 -18.92 26.82
N SER A 42 -1.45 -17.91 27.52
CA SER A 42 -2.52 -17.96 28.52
C SER A 42 -3.15 -16.58 28.67
N GLY A 43 -4.45 -16.49 28.60
CA GLY A 43 -5.16 -15.21 28.76
C GLY A 43 -6.26 -15.00 27.73
N VAL A 44 -6.50 -13.75 27.39
CA VAL A 44 -7.55 -13.31 26.47
C VAL A 44 -6.92 -12.65 25.24
N THR A 45 -7.36 -13.05 24.05
CA THR A 45 -6.87 -12.46 22.79
C THR A 45 -7.32 -11.00 22.65
N ALA A 46 -6.38 -10.14 22.25
CA ALA A 46 -6.67 -8.74 21.99
C ALA A 46 -7.56 -8.57 20.74
N THR A 47 -8.32 -7.47 20.71
CA THR A 47 -9.13 -7.07 19.57
C THR A 47 -8.84 -5.62 19.18
N ALA A 48 -8.94 -5.32 17.89
CA ALA A 48 -8.80 -3.96 17.39
C ALA A 48 -9.68 -3.75 16.16
N THR A 49 -9.92 -2.49 15.85
CA THR A 49 -10.63 -2.04 14.65
C THR A 49 -9.70 -1.20 13.78
N ILE A 50 -9.92 -1.25 12.47
CA ILE A 50 -9.19 -0.46 11.48
C ILE A 50 -10.15 0.60 10.90
N SER A 51 -9.66 1.82 10.72
CA SER A 51 -10.30 2.80 9.86
C SER A 51 -9.48 3.02 8.59
N LEU A 52 -10.15 3.23 7.47
CA LEU A 52 -9.53 3.61 6.22
C LEU A 52 -9.49 5.13 6.06
N THR A 53 -8.61 5.60 5.19
CA THR A 53 -8.58 7.02 4.77
C THR A 53 -9.93 7.42 4.17
N ALA A 54 -10.33 8.67 4.36
CA ALA A 54 -11.59 9.20 3.82
C ALA A 54 -11.59 9.27 2.26
N MET A 55 -10.40 9.37 1.67
CA MET A 55 -10.20 9.53 0.23
C MET A 55 -9.26 8.46 -0.30
N LYS A 56 -9.48 8.06 -1.57
CA LYS A 56 -8.60 7.12 -2.27
C LYS A 56 -7.31 7.80 -2.72
N SER A 57 -6.26 6.99 -2.81
CA SER A 57 -4.95 7.33 -3.39
C SER A 57 -4.62 6.39 -4.54
N LEU A 58 -3.65 6.76 -5.38
CA LEU A 58 -3.07 5.85 -6.36
C LEU A 58 -2.39 4.70 -5.59
N ASN A 59 -2.63 3.47 -6.05
CA ASN A 59 -2.03 2.29 -5.44
C ASN A 59 -0.53 2.22 -5.74
N ASP A 60 0.21 1.55 -4.86
CA ASP A 60 1.67 1.42 -4.99
C ASP A 60 2.08 0.51 -6.16
N PHE A 61 1.14 -0.26 -6.70
CA PHE A 61 1.36 -1.13 -7.83
C PHE A 61 0.79 -0.53 -9.13
N VAL A 62 1.64 -0.48 -10.16
CA VAL A 62 1.27 -0.06 -11.52
C VAL A 62 1.49 -1.23 -12.47
N THR A 63 0.47 -1.57 -13.24
CA THR A 63 0.55 -2.59 -14.29
C THR A 63 1.20 -2.00 -15.54
N ILE A 64 2.27 -2.63 -16.02
CA ILE A 64 2.88 -2.31 -17.31
C ILE A 64 2.18 -3.19 -18.37
N THR A 65 1.13 -2.66 -18.99
CA THR A 65 0.35 -3.38 -20.01
C THR A 65 1.17 -3.56 -21.29
N THR A 66 1.93 -2.53 -21.64
CA THR A 66 2.90 -2.55 -22.75
C THR A 66 4.16 -1.86 -22.28
N ALA A 67 5.29 -2.55 -22.34
CA ALA A 67 6.57 -1.98 -21.91
C ALA A 67 7.14 -0.92 -22.88
N GLY A 68 6.62 -0.88 -24.10
CA GLY A 68 7.14 -0.06 -25.18
C GLY A 68 8.49 -0.53 -25.69
N THR A 69 9.04 0.17 -26.66
CA THR A 69 10.40 -0.05 -27.22
C THR A 69 10.99 1.25 -27.77
N GLY A 70 12.32 1.32 -27.78
CA GLY A 70 13.04 2.45 -28.37
C GLY A 70 13.19 3.65 -27.45
N TYR A 71 12.98 3.45 -26.16
CA TYR A 71 13.26 4.47 -25.15
C TYR A 71 14.75 4.55 -24.83
N THR A 72 15.17 5.71 -24.31
CA THR A 72 16.49 5.87 -23.72
C THR A 72 16.47 5.31 -22.29
N ASP A 73 17.46 4.51 -21.95
CA ASP A 73 17.61 3.92 -20.60
C ASP A 73 17.81 5.02 -19.56
N GLY A 74 17.19 4.81 -18.38
CA GLY A 74 17.27 5.76 -17.28
C GLY A 74 16.07 5.67 -16.32
N THR A 75 16.03 6.64 -15.42
CA THR A 75 14.92 6.82 -14.47
C THR A 75 14.26 8.17 -14.72
N TYR A 76 12.96 8.15 -14.94
CA TYR A 76 12.17 9.32 -15.32
C TYR A 76 11.06 9.57 -14.32
N SER A 77 10.66 10.84 -14.17
CA SER A 77 9.54 11.19 -13.30
C SER A 77 8.22 10.68 -13.90
N LEU A 78 7.42 10.03 -13.08
CA LEU A 78 6.05 9.64 -13.41
C LEU A 78 5.18 10.91 -13.46
N ILE A 79 4.37 11.02 -14.49
CA ILE A 79 3.36 12.07 -14.63
C ILE A 79 2.01 11.41 -14.39
N VAL A 80 1.28 11.92 -13.38
CA VAL A 80 -0.05 11.46 -13.00
C VAL A 80 -1.04 12.58 -13.32
N SER A 81 -2.04 12.31 -14.14
CA SER A 81 -2.99 13.33 -14.60
C SER A 81 -4.44 12.84 -14.57
N GLY A 82 -5.37 13.73 -14.27
CA GLY A 82 -6.78 13.42 -14.17
C GLY A 82 -7.13 12.68 -12.86
N GLY A 83 -8.25 11.97 -12.87
CA GLY A 83 -8.74 11.21 -11.71
C GLY A 83 -9.30 12.05 -10.55
N GLY A 84 -9.20 13.39 -10.60
CA GLY A 84 -9.71 14.30 -9.57
C GLY A 84 -8.83 14.46 -8.34
N GLY A 85 -7.80 13.62 -8.17
CA GLY A 85 -6.84 13.68 -7.06
C GLY A 85 -5.62 14.55 -7.35
N ILE A 86 -4.78 14.72 -6.34
CA ILE A 86 -3.54 15.50 -6.37
C ILE A 86 -2.42 14.81 -5.58
N GLY A 87 -1.17 15.21 -5.86
CA GLY A 87 0.00 14.87 -5.02
C GLY A 87 0.62 13.51 -5.31
N ALA A 88 0.07 12.69 -6.23
CA ALA A 88 0.73 11.45 -6.58
C ALA A 88 2.06 11.69 -7.29
N ALA A 89 3.07 10.93 -6.90
CA ALA A 89 4.43 11.02 -7.43
C ALA A 89 5.07 9.64 -7.55
N GLY A 90 6.03 9.52 -8.46
CA GLY A 90 6.74 8.28 -8.68
C GLY A 90 7.80 8.39 -9.75
N THR A 91 8.39 7.25 -10.09
CA THR A 91 9.42 7.13 -11.13
C THR A 91 9.17 5.94 -12.04
N VAL A 92 9.60 6.08 -13.28
CA VAL A 92 9.59 5.04 -14.31
C VAL A 92 11.03 4.65 -14.61
N VAL A 93 11.37 3.38 -14.48
CA VAL A 93 12.70 2.83 -14.78
C VAL A 93 12.67 2.15 -16.13
N ILE A 94 13.57 2.58 -17.03
CA ILE A 94 13.74 2.06 -18.37
C ILE A 94 15.10 1.36 -18.47
N THR A 95 15.10 0.15 -19.00
CA THR A 95 16.30 -0.64 -19.28
C THR A 95 16.09 -1.41 -20.58
N ASP A 96 17.13 -1.51 -21.42
CA ASP A 96 17.07 -2.12 -22.75
C ASP A 96 15.97 -1.49 -23.63
N GLY A 97 15.80 -0.17 -23.55
CA GLY A 97 14.82 0.58 -24.31
C GLY A 97 13.35 0.31 -23.95
N LYS A 98 13.07 -0.29 -22.78
CA LYS A 98 11.73 -0.72 -22.34
C LYS A 98 11.46 -0.31 -20.91
N VAL A 99 10.21 0.01 -20.59
CA VAL A 99 9.79 0.20 -19.21
C VAL A 99 9.87 -1.13 -18.46
N LYS A 100 10.67 -1.19 -17.41
CA LYS A 100 10.84 -2.37 -16.55
C LYS A 100 10.07 -2.28 -15.23
N ARG A 101 9.94 -1.07 -14.69
CA ARG A 101 9.32 -0.85 -13.39
C ARG A 101 8.77 0.56 -13.26
N VAL A 102 7.68 0.68 -12.55
CA VAL A 102 7.15 1.94 -12.05
C VAL A 102 7.14 1.87 -10.53
N ASN A 103 7.71 2.88 -9.88
CA ASN A 103 7.69 3.01 -8.43
C ASN A 103 6.81 4.20 -8.06
N ILE A 104 5.80 3.98 -7.23
CA ILE A 104 5.02 5.05 -6.62
C ILE A 104 5.70 5.41 -5.31
N SER A 105 6.18 6.63 -5.18
CA SER A 105 6.76 7.17 -3.95
C SER A 105 5.71 7.85 -3.06
N ASP A 106 4.66 8.37 -3.68
CA ASP A 106 3.50 8.96 -3.01
C ASP A 106 2.25 8.65 -3.85
N GLY A 107 1.23 8.08 -3.24
CA GLY A 107 -0.05 7.79 -3.90
C GLY A 107 -0.94 9.01 -4.04
N GLY A 108 -0.60 10.15 -3.44
CA GLY A 108 -1.46 11.32 -3.38
C GLY A 108 -2.79 11.04 -2.65
N TRP A 109 -3.79 11.84 -2.92
CA TRP A 109 -5.10 11.71 -2.29
C TRP A 109 -6.20 12.37 -3.11
N GLY A 110 -7.46 12.03 -2.80
CA GLY A 110 -8.64 12.66 -3.40
C GLY A 110 -9.05 12.08 -4.75
N TYR A 111 -8.47 10.96 -5.18
CA TYR A 111 -8.86 10.33 -6.45
C TYR A 111 -10.26 9.75 -6.38
N THR A 112 -11.08 10.09 -7.39
CA THR A 112 -12.44 9.56 -7.58
C THR A 112 -12.53 8.59 -8.75
N SER A 113 -11.56 8.66 -9.68
CA SER A 113 -11.35 7.71 -10.77
C SER A 113 -9.87 7.50 -11.03
N THR A 114 -9.53 6.43 -11.72
CA THR A 114 -8.14 6.08 -12.06
C THR A 114 -7.50 7.18 -12.90
N PRO A 115 -6.37 7.77 -12.48
CA PRO A 115 -5.64 8.76 -13.24
C PRO A 115 -4.91 8.13 -14.45
N ALA A 116 -4.61 8.93 -15.44
CA ALA A 116 -3.71 8.56 -16.52
C ALA A 116 -2.25 8.66 -16.05
N LEU A 117 -1.43 7.67 -16.43
CA LEU A 117 -0.02 7.58 -16.09
C LEU A 117 0.82 7.74 -17.36
N SER A 118 1.83 8.61 -17.30
CA SER A 118 2.76 8.86 -18.40
C SER A 118 4.14 9.31 -17.87
N PHE A 119 5.09 9.50 -18.75
CA PHE A 119 6.41 10.07 -18.47
C PHE A 119 6.97 10.74 -19.73
N ILE A 120 7.93 11.62 -19.56
CA ILE A 120 8.59 12.35 -20.66
C ILE A 120 10.11 12.31 -20.49
N GLY A 121 10.83 12.71 -21.53
CA GLY A 121 12.30 12.82 -21.50
C GLY A 121 13.04 11.56 -21.91
N ALA A 122 12.36 10.44 -22.11
CA ALA A 122 12.96 9.15 -22.48
C ALA A 122 13.17 8.96 -24.01
N GLY A 123 13.26 10.04 -24.78
CA GLY A 123 13.41 10.00 -26.24
C GLY A 123 12.07 9.77 -26.96
N SER A 124 12.18 9.32 -28.22
CA SER A 124 11.02 9.03 -29.07
C SER A 124 10.88 7.51 -29.24
N PRO A 125 9.96 6.85 -28.57
CA PRO A 125 9.81 5.40 -28.66
C PRO A 125 9.29 4.98 -30.03
N THR A 126 9.69 3.78 -30.47
CA THR A 126 9.10 3.13 -31.65
C THR A 126 7.69 2.58 -31.31
N VAL A 127 7.53 2.06 -30.10
CA VAL A 127 6.26 1.64 -29.53
C VAL A 127 6.09 2.30 -28.17
N ALA A 128 4.99 2.99 -27.95
CA ALA A 128 4.72 3.65 -26.68
C ALA A 128 4.40 2.63 -25.57
N ALA A 129 4.87 2.90 -24.37
CA ALA A 129 4.49 2.14 -23.19
C ALA A 129 3.05 2.49 -22.77
N VAL A 130 2.35 1.49 -22.22
CA VAL A 130 1.03 1.66 -21.63
C VAL A 130 1.10 1.27 -20.16
N LEU A 131 0.85 2.24 -19.28
CA LEU A 131 0.87 2.09 -17.83
C LEU A 131 -0.57 2.21 -17.31
N THR A 132 -0.97 1.27 -16.46
CA THR A 132 -2.29 1.27 -15.83
C THR A 132 -2.11 1.22 -14.32
N GLY A 133 -2.54 2.28 -13.67
CA GLY A 133 -2.65 2.34 -12.21
C GLY A 133 -4.03 1.89 -11.76
N ASP A 134 -4.23 1.92 -10.45
CA ASP A 134 -5.53 1.76 -9.81
C ASP A 134 -5.57 2.61 -8.55
N ILE A 135 -6.76 2.81 -7.99
CA ILE A 135 -6.95 3.64 -6.79
C ILE A 135 -7.64 2.85 -5.70
N GLY A 136 -7.25 3.10 -4.46
CA GLY A 136 -7.86 2.46 -3.30
C GLY A 136 -7.61 3.24 -2.02
N TYR A 137 -8.24 2.77 -0.95
CA TYR A 137 -8.01 3.32 0.38
C TYR A 137 -6.70 2.79 0.98
N ARG A 138 -6.24 3.48 2.01
CA ARG A 138 -5.11 3.08 2.88
C ARG A 138 -5.60 2.97 4.32
N ILE A 139 -4.88 2.24 5.16
CA ILE A 139 -5.16 2.26 6.59
C ILE A 139 -4.83 3.66 7.12
N ASN A 140 -5.81 4.22 7.85
CA ASN A 140 -5.67 5.51 8.52
C ASN A 140 -5.30 5.33 9.99
N THR A 141 -6.10 4.55 10.73
CA THR A 141 -5.85 4.27 12.15
C THR A 141 -6.17 2.82 12.48
N VAL A 142 -5.48 2.31 13.50
CA VAL A 142 -5.82 1.07 14.18
C VAL A 142 -6.13 1.41 15.64
N THR A 143 -7.31 1.03 16.11
CA THR A 143 -7.75 1.29 17.49
C THR A 143 -7.90 -0.04 18.21
N VAL A 144 -7.13 -0.25 19.27
CA VAL A 144 -7.29 -1.40 20.17
C VAL A 144 -8.59 -1.23 20.94
N THR A 145 -9.50 -2.19 20.82
CA THR A 145 -10.81 -2.20 21.49
C THR A 145 -10.79 -3.01 22.78
N ASP A 146 -9.96 -4.05 22.82
CA ASP A 146 -9.64 -4.82 24.00
C ASP A 146 -8.16 -5.23 23.90
N GLY A 147 -7.36 -4.90 24.89
CA GLY A 147 -5.94 -5.20 24.92
C GLY A 147 -5.62 -6.66 25.23
N GLY A 148 -6.62 -7.45 25.60
CA GLY A 148 -6.42 -8.83 26.04
C GLY A 148 -5.52 -8.94 27.26
N THR A 149 -5.04 -10.13 27.54
CA THR A 149 -4.09 -10.41 28.66
C THR A 149 -3.17 -11.56 28.32
N GLY A 150 -2.03 -11.66 29.01
CA GLY A 150 -1.13 -12.81 28.91
C GLY A 150 -0.14 -12.75 27.76
N TYR A 151 0.00 -11.59 27.12
CA TYR A 151 1.04 -11.35 26.12
C TYR A 151 2.40 -11.19 26.79
N ILE A 152 3.43 -11.73 26.16
CA ILE A 152 4.81 -11.64 26.64
C ILE A 152 5.52 -10.55 25.87
N THR A 153 6.11 -9.59 26.59
CA THR A 153 7.08 -8.65 26.01
C THR A 153 8.44 -9.31 25.96
N ASP A 154 8.66 -10.19 25.00
CA ASP A 154 10.01 -10.65 24.72
C ASP A 154 10.55 -9.89 23.50
N SER A 155 11.75 -9.35 23.62
CA SER A 155 12.43 -8.58 22.58
C SER A 155 12.74 -9.38 21.30
N ASN A 156 12.35 -10.64 21.24
CA ASN A 156 12.53 -11.56 20.11
C ASN A 156 11.22 -12.13 19.53
N THR A 157 10.06 -11.84 20.08
CA THR A 157 8.78 -12.22 19.49
C THR A 157 8.27 -11.09 18.61
N SER A 158 8.58 -11.20 17.32
CA SER A 158 7.86 -10.49 16.28
C SER A 158 6.43 -11.06 16.25
N LEU A 159 5.52 -10.45 17.01
CA LEU A 159 4.10 -10.75 16.88
C LEU A 159 3.65 -10.17 15.55
N VAL A 160 3.55 -11.04 14.56
CA VAL A 160 3.07 -10.68 13.23
C VAL A 160 1.56 -10.59 13.32
N GLY A 161 1.03 -9.38 13.46
CA GLY A 161 -0.38 -9.13 13.23
C GLY A 161 -0.67 -9.29 11.73
N TYR A 162 -1.37 -10.35 11.33
CA TYR A 162 -1.81 -10.51 9.95
C TYR A 162 -3.09 -9.72 9.73
N ALA A 163 -3.03 -8.69 8.92
CA ALA A 163 -4.22 -8.14 8.29
C ALA A 163 -4.56 -9.02 7.08
N THR A 164 -5.50 -9.93 7.24
CA THR A 164 -6.02 -10.69 6.12
C THR A 164 -7.04 -9.84 5.37
N ALA A 165 -6.66 -9.31 4.22
CA ALA A 165 -7.63 -8.78 3.28
C ALA A 165 -8.35 -9.97 2.62
N HIS A 166 -9.59 -10.23 2.98
CA HIS A 166 -10.42 -11.18 2.25
C HIS A 166 -10.84 -10.57 0.91
N TYR A 167 -10.40 -11.18 -0.17
CA TYR A 167 -11.03 -11.03 -1.47
C TYR A 167 -12.39 -11.73 -1.43
N LEU A 168 -13.46 -10.99 -1.74
CA LEU A 168 -14.65 -11.58 -2.31
C LEU A 168 -14.55 -11.37 -3.84
N PRO A 169 -14.83 -12.41 -4.62
CA PRO A 169 -14.78 -12.38 -6.07
C PRO A 169 -15.80 -11.41 -6.67
#